data_d98029997df65fa4fb2523c6a28c0a5e
#
_entry.id   d98029997df65fa4fb2523c6a28c0a5e
#
_cell.length_a   1.000
_cell.length_b   1.000
_cell.length_c   1.000
_cell.angle_alpha   90.00
_cell.angle_beta   90.00
_cell.angle_gamma   90.00
#
_symmetry.space_group_name_H-M   'P 1'
#
loop_
_entity.id
_entity.type
_entity.pdbx_description
1 polymer ?
#
loop_
_entity_poly.entity_id
_entity_poly.type
_entity_poly.pdbx_seq_one_letter_code
_entity_poly.pdbx_strand_id
1 'polypeptide(L)'
;MSVPKIIHQLWIGERPMPINAMNSIKNMNPDYEYMFWCETTIREKLNISRDYIRKINQHSEVWGKADLYRWFILEKYGGVFVDADMVSIVPLDDFLLNKSFFSWENEMARPNLCATSIQAYTPNHIIPQKAMEWILNNDIRSEKVRVPSWELVGPGLLSRVFHSLEDKSVVQVFPSYYFLPDHHTGIKYRGHGKVYMTHEWGSTRNNYNEINVMKIPHHHTPPQKSIDITIPDDNKLIKEVMTGLKHLDGHFNINLKCEKDITKYLKSMRNVRQSLNTESPDNVDKYEILDNNREVE
;
A
#
# COMPACT_ATOMS: atom_id res chain seq x y z
N MET A 1 12.13 6.66 13.71
CA MET A 1 11.96 5.19 13.45
C MET A 1 11.17 5.04 12.16
N SER A 2 11.52 4.09 11.29
CA SER A 2 10.79 3.78 10.08
C SER A 2 9.56 2.93 10.38
N VAL A 3 8.56 2.99 9.50
CA VAL A 3 7.37 2.12 9.56
C VAL A 3 7.80 0.67 9.27
N PRO A 4 7.33 -0.33 10.03
CA PRO A 4 7.60 -1.73 9.74
C PRO A 4 7.08 -2.16 8.36
N LYS A 5 7.81 -3.02 7.64
CA LYS A 5 7.36 -3.65 6.39
C LYS A 5 6.31 -4.75 6.67
N ILE A 6 5.18 -4.36 7.22
CA ILE A 6 4.03 -5.22 7.49
C ILE A 6 2.82 -4.62 6.76
N ILE A 7 2.11 -5.42 5.98
CA ILE A 7 0.83 -5.03 5.37
C ILE A 7 -0.30 -5.72 6.11
N HIS A 8 -1.25 -4.93 6.61
CA HIS A 8 -2.48 -5.41 7.24
C HIS A 8 -3.67 -5.23 6.31
N GLN A 9 -4.44 -6.29 6.10
CA GLN A 9 -5.78 -6.23 5.53
C GLN A 9 -6.76 -6.93 6.43
N LEU A 10 -7.99 -6.41 6.52
CA LEU A 10 -9.02 -6.93 7.40
C LEU A 10 -10.30 -7.18 6.62
N TRP A 11 -10.92 -8.33 6.89
CA TRP A 11 -12.26 -8.66 6.40
C TRP A 11 -13.07 -9.34 7.48
N ILE A 12 -14.21 -8.75 7.81
CA ILE A 12 -15.17 -9.26 8.79
C ILE A 12 -16.59 -9.14 8.25
N GLY A 13 -17.48 -9.99 8.73
CA GLY A 13 -18.87 -10.03 8.33
C GLY A 13 -19.13 -10.91 7.11
N GLU A 14 -20.38 -10.89 6.63
CA GLU A 14 -20.90 -11.89 5.68
C GLU A 14 -20.77 -11.51 4.20
N ARG A 15 -20.33 -10.28 3.90
CA ARG A 15 -20.19 -9.84 2.50
C ARG A 15 -19.08 -10.63 1.80
N PRO A 16 -19.18 -10.84 0.47
CA PRO A 16 -18.10 -11.47 -0.29
C PRO A 16 -16.79 -10.71 -0.15
N MET A 17 -15.74 -11.41 0.25
CA MET A 17 -14.40 -10.86 0.39
C MET A 17 -13.83 -10.51 -1.00
N PRO A 18 -13.26 -9.31 -1.22
CA PRO A 18 -12.68 -8.89 -2.51
C PRO A 18 -11.29 -9.51 -2.73
N ILE A 19 -11.23 -10.82 -2.89
CA ILE A 19 -10.00 -11.63 -2.92
C ILE A 19 -9.02 -11.14 -3.98
N ASN A 20 -9.50 -10.77 -5.19
CA ASN A 20 -8.63 -10.31 -6.26
C ASN A 20 -7.93 -8.99 -5.92
N ALA A 21 -8.65 -8.03 -5.33
CA ALA A 21 -8.07 -6.78 -4.88
C ALA A 21 -7.03 -7.04 -3.77
N MET A 22 -7.38 -7.84 -2.77
CA MET A 22 -6.48 -8.19 -1.67
C MET A 22 -5.20 -8.89 -2.17
N ASN A 23 -5.34 -9.84 -3.09
CA ASN A 23 -4.20 -10.52 -3.69
C ASN A 23 -3.29 -9.58 -4.49
N SER A 24 -3.85 -8.56 -5.14
CA SER A 24 -3.03 -7.56 -5.84
C SER A 24 -2.07 -6.85 -4.89
N ILE A 25 -2.53 -6.51 -3.69
CA ILE A 25 -1.70 -5.87 -2.65
C ILE A 25 -0.58 -6.82 -2.19
N LYS A 26 -0.95 -8.05 -1.84
CA LYS A 26 -0.02 -9.08 -1.35
C LYS A 26 1.05 -9.42 -2.40
N ASN A 27 0.62 -9.70 -3.63
CA ASN A 27 1.52 -10.14 -4.69
C ASN A 27 2.47 -9.04 -5.18
N MET A 28 2.00 -7.78 -5.14
CA MET A 28 2.81 -6.64 -5.57
C MET A 28 3.87 -6.24 -4.55
N ASN A 29 3.73 -6.66 -3.28
CA ASN A 29 4.62 -6.30 -2.19
C ASN A 29 5.18 -7.54 -1.48
N PRO A 30 5.92 -8.44 -2.18
CA PRO A 30 6.36 -9.72 -1.63
C PRO A 30 7.39 -9.58 -0.50
N ASP A 31 8.02 -8.40 -0.37
CA ASP A 31 9.03 -8.11 0.68
C ASP A 31 8.38 -7.68 2.01
N TYR A 32 7.05 -7.57 2.03
CA TYR A 32 6.31 -7.23 3.24
C TYR A 32 5.79 -8.49 3.92
N GLU A 33 5.84 -8.54 5.24
CA GLU A 33 5.03 -9.47 6.00
C GLU A 33 3.54 -9.15 5.76
N TYR A 34 2.76 -10.13 5.31
CA TYR A 34 1.34 -9.94 5.06
C TYR A 34 0.51 -10.52 6.21
N MET A 35 -0.25 -9.68 6.89
CA MET A 35 -1.12 -10.05 8.00
C MET A 35 -2.59 -9.86 7.62
N PHE A 36 -3.28 -10.98 7.43
CA PHE A 36 -4.71 -11.00 7.21
C PHE A 36 -5.48 -11.14 8.53
N TRP A 37 -6.46 -10.25 8.72
CA TRP A 37 -7.30 -10.19 9.90
C TRP A 37 -8.74 -10.55 9.55
N CYS A 38 -9.28 -11.57 10.24
CA CYS A 38 -10.68 -11.97 10.25
C CYS A 38 -11.10 -12.25 11.69
N GLU A 39 -12.36 -12.57 11.94
CA GLU A 39 -12.87 -12.82 13.29
C GLU A 39 -12.02 -13.86 14.05
N THR A 40 -11.52 -14.90 13.37
CA THR A 40 -10.68 -15.94 13.97
C THR A 40 -9.31 -15.38 14.36
N THR A 41 -8.59 -14.76 13.42
CA THR A 41 -7.24 -14.23 13.68
C THR A 41 -7.25 -13.07 14.67
N ILE A 42 -8.30 -12.25 14.68
CA ILE A 42 -8.52 -11.22 15.68
C ILE A 42 -8.61 -11.85 17.07
N ARG A 43 -9.44 -12.87 17.24
CA ARG A 43 -9.64 -13.55 18.52
C ARG A 43 -8.37 -14.21 19.03
N GLU A 44 -7.57 -14.79 18.13
CA GLU A 44 -6.36 -15.52 18.49
C GLU A 44 -5.16 -14.60 18.78
N LYS A 45 -5.01 -13.51 18.03
CA LYS A 45 -3.78 -12.71 18.04
C LYS A 45 -3.92 -11.35 18.73
N LEU A 46 -5.15 -10.78 18.78
CA LEU A 46 -5.37 -9.48 19.39
C LEU A 46 -5.81 -9.64 20.83
N ASN A 47 -4.94 -9.28 21.77
CA ASN A 47 -5.31 -9.17 23.19
C ASN A 47 -5.93 -7.79 23.45
N ILE A 48 -7.19 -7.62 23.04
CA ILE A 48 -7.91 -6.36 23.14
C ILE A 48 -8.50 -6.20 24.55
N SER A 49 -8.35 -5.02 25.15
CA SER A 49 -8.92 -4.73 26.48
C SER A 49 -10.44 -4.89 26.50
N ARG A 50 -10.99 -5.28 27.66
CA ARG A 50 -12.44 -5.47 27.82
C ARG A 50 -13.23 -4.21 27.48
N ASP A 51 -12.72 -3.03 27.83
CA ASP A 51 -13.38 -1.76 27.57
C ASP A 51 -13.43 -1.44 26.07
N TYR A 52 -12.35 -1.70 25.36
CA TYR A 52 -12.33 -1.50 23.91
C TYR A 52 -13.21 -2.52 23.17
N ILE A 53 -13.21 -3.80 23.58
CA ILE A 53 -14.15 -4.82 23.08
C ILE A 53 -15.60 -4.39 23.29
N ARG A 54 -15.93 -3.80 24.46
CA ARG A 54 -17.28 -3.26 24.71
C ARG A 54 -17.64 -2.17 23.70
N LYS A 55 -16.70 -1.28 23.37
CA LYS A 55 -16.92 -0.26 22.33
C LYS A 55 -17.17 -0.88 20.95
N ILE A 56 -16.38 -1.85 20.54
CA ILE A 56 -16.59 -2.58 19.29
C ILE A 56 -17.98 -3.23 19.24
N ASN A 57 -18.38 -3.91 20.32
CA ASN A 57 -19.66 -4.60 20.38
C ASN A 57 -20.88 -3.64 20.44
N GLN A 58 -20.69 -2.42 20.93
CA GLN A 58 -21.71 -1.38 20.93
C GLN A 58 -21.92 -0.72 19.57
N HIS A 59 -20.95 -0.85 18.65
CA HIS A 59 -21.06 -0.28 17.32
C HIS A 59 -21.84 -1.23 16.41
N SER A 60 -22.89 -0.74 15.74
CA SER A 60 -23.81 -1.59 14.97
C SER A 60 -23.24 -1.96 13.59
N GLU A 61 -22.53 -1.03 12.95
CA GLU A 61 -22.11 -1.17 11.55
C GLU A 61 -20.77 -1.92 11.41
N VAL A 62 -20.73 -2.90 10.50
CA VAL A 62 -19.54 -3.75 10.26
C VAL A 62 -18.33 -2.93 9.83
N TRP A 63 -18.52 -1.94 8.95
CA TRP A 63 -17.42 -1.06 8.50
C TRP A 63 -16.86 -0.20 9.65
N GLY A 64 -17.71 0.27 10.56
CA GLY A 64 -17.23 0.98 11.76
C GLY A 64 -16.48 0.05 12.72
N LYS A 65 -16.89 -1.23 12.85
CA LYS A 65 -16.12 -2.23 13.59
C LYS A 65 -14.75 -2.48 12.95
N ALA A 66 -14.69 -2.49 11.62
CA ALA A 66 -13.42 -2.61 10.90
C ALA A 66 -12.48 -1.44 11.21
N ASP A 67 -13.00 -0.21 11.25
CA ASP A 67 -12.22 0.97 11.66
C ASP A 67 -11.72 0.85 13.12
N LEU A 68 -12.55 0.36 14.03
CA LEU A 68 -12.15 0.15 15.42
C LEU A 68 -11.02 -0.87 15.55
N TYR A 69 -11.07 -1.99 14.82
CA TYR A 69 -9.97 -2.95 14.78
C TYR A 69 -8.71 -2.38 14.14
N ARG A 70 -8.84 -1.58 13.08
CA ARG A 70 -7.73 -0.92 12.40
C ARG A 70 -6.90 -0.09 13.37
N TRP A 71 -7.52 0.74 14.20
CA TRP A 71 -6.82 1.56 15.19
C TRP A 71 -6.00 0.71 16.15
N PHE A 72 -6.61 -0.37 16.66
CA PHE A 72 -5.92 -1.28 17.57
C PHE A 72 -4.74 -2.00 16.92
N ILE A 73 -4.91 -2.49 15.68
CA ILE A 73 -3.87 -3.17 14.93
C ILE A 73 -2.69 -2.23 14.68
N LEU A 74 -2.96 -1.02 14.20
CA LEU A 74 -1.93 -0.03 13.89
C LEU A 74 -1.21 0.48 15.15
N GLU A 75 -1.91 0.63 16.25
CA GLU A 75 -1.27 0.99 17.53
C GLU A 75 -0.30 -0.08 17.98
N LYS A 76 -0.73 -1.35 17.94
CA LYS A 76 0.03 -2.47 18.45
C LYS A 76 1.20 -2.87 17.56
N TYR A 77 0.98 -3.02 16.27
CA TYR A 77 1.95 -3.60 15.34
C TYR A 77 2.65 -2.53 14.48
N GLY A 78 2.08 -1.35 14.34
CA GLY A 78 2.49 -0.43 13.30
C GLY A 78 2.24 -1.02 11.91
N GLY A 79 3.10 -0.72 10.94
CA GLY A 79 2.96 -1.22 9.56
C GLY A 79 1.99 -0.39 8.72
N VAL A 80 1.62 -0.95 7.57
CA VAL A 80 0.73 -0.33 6.57
C VAL A 80 -0.61 -1.04 6.59
N PHE A 81 -1.67 -0.35 6.97
CA PHE A 81 -3.04 -0.86 6.84
C PHE A 81 -3.63 -0.43 5.50
N VAL A 82 -4.16 -1.40 4.74
CA VAL A 82 -4.75 -1.16 3.41
C VAL A 82 -6.14 -1.77 3.39
N ASP A 83 -7.16 -1.01 2.96
CA ASP A 83 -8.51 -1.52 2.83
C ASP A 83 -8.57 -2.69 1.84
N ALA A 84 -9.46 -3.64 2.10
CA ALA A 84 -9.56 -4.87 1.33
C ALA A 84 -9.97 -4.63 -0.15
N ASP A 85 -10.64 -3.52 -0.44
CA ASP A 85 -11.08 -3.10 -1.77
C ASP A 85 -10.13 -2.10 -2.45
N MET A 86 -8.91 -1.99 -1.96
CA MET A 86 -7.81 -1.32 -2.65
C MET A 86 -7.14 -2.27 -3.65
N VAL A 87 -6.79 -1.76 -4.82
CA VAL A 87 -6.08 -2.50 -5.87
C VAL A 87 -4.70 -1.89 -6.07
N SER A 88 -3.66 -2.72 -5.97
CA SER A 88 -2.28 -2.28 -6.20
C SER A 88 -2.01 -2.14 -7.70
N ILE A 89 -1.42 -1.01 -8.09
CA ILE A 89 -0.99 -0.72 -9.47
C ILE A 89 0.52 -0.96 -9.61
N VAL A 90 1.29 -0.53 -8.62
CA VAL A 90 2.73 -0.73 -8.54
C VAL A 90 3.13 -1.04 -7.09
N PRO A 91 4.30 -1.65 -6.85
CA PRO A 91 4.80 -1.88 -5.50
C PRO A 91 4.93 -0.59 -4.70
N LEU A 92 4.76 -0.68 -3.39
CA LEU A 92 5.06 0.43 -2.47
C LEU A 92 6.56 0.68 -2.44
N ASP A 93 6.97 1.92 -2.70
CA ASP A 93 8.38 2.31 -2.62
C ASP A 93 8.82 2.43 -1.15
N ASP A 94 10.05 2.02 -0.86
CA ASP A 94 10.61 2.04 0.50
C ASP A 94 10.63 3.43 1.13
N PHE A 95 10.75 4.50 0.33
CA PHE A 95 10.75 5.87 0.85
C PHE A 95 9.46 6.24 1.58
N LEU A 96 8.32 5.61 1.22
CA LEU A 96 7.03 5.82 1.89
C LEU A 96 7.11 5.44 3.37
N LEU A 97 7.93 4.45 3.72
CA LEU A 97 8.07 3.93 5.07
C LEU A 97 9.07 4.71 5.94
N ASN A 98 9.76 5.70 5.38
CA ASN A 98 10.70 6.52 6.15
C ASN A 98 10.02 7.29 7.28
N LYS A 99 8.70 7.49 7.16
CA LYS A 99 7.87 8.19 8.13
C LYS A 99 6.46 7.60 8.16
N SER A 100 5.80 7.65 9.31
CA SER A 100 4.37 7.38 9.41
C SER A 100 3.59 8.26 8.43
N PHE A 101 2.56 7.71 7.77
CA PHE A 101 1.82 8.45 6.76
C PHE A 101 0.35 8.03 6.66
N PHE A 102 -0.43 8.88 6.02
CA PHE A 102 -1.73 8.62 5.40
C PHE A 102 -1.88 9.54 4.17
N SER A 103 -2.98 9.45 3.44
CA SER A 103 -3.28 10.37 2.35
C SER A 103 -4.54 11.19 2.63
N TRP A 104 -4.72 12.28 1.88
CA TRP A 104 -6.05 12.89 1.77
C TRP A 104 -7.01 11.91 1.09
N GLU A 105 -8.31 12.02 1.39
CA GLU A 105 -9.34 11.23 0.69
C GLU A 105 -9.49 11.70 -0.75
N ASN A 106 -9.73 13.00 -0.93
CA ASN A 106 -9.67 13.68 -2.22
C ASN A 106 -9.75 15.19 -2.00
N GLU A 107 -8.72 15.92 -2.36
CA GLU A 107 -8.56 17.35 -2.09
C GLU A 107 -9.63 18.19 -2.80
N MET A 108 -10.19 17.68 -3.91
CA MET A 108 -11.22 18.38 -4.70
C MET A 108 -12.65 18.04 -4.23
N ALA A 109 -12.90 16.74 -3.90
CA ALA A 109 -14.22 16.29 -3.50
C ALA A 109 -14.51 16.57 -2.02
N ARG A 110 -13.51 16.37 -1.16
CA ARG A 110 -13.59 16.51 0.30
C ARG A 110 -12.34 17.16 0.88
N PRO A 111 -12.18 18.47 0.75
CA PRO A 111 -11.03 19.19 1.30
C PRO A 111 -10.84 18.91 2.79
N ASN A 112 -9.59 18.68 3.20
CA ASN A 112 -9.19 18.43 4.59
C ASN A 112 -9.70 17.12 5.23
N LEU A 113 -10.32 16.22 4.48
CA LEU A 113 -10.67 14.88 4.96
C LEU A 113 -9.50 13.92 4.71
N CYS A 114 -9.02 13.29 5.79
CA CYS A 114 -7.98 12.27 5.72
C CYS A 114 -8.59 10.92 5.34
N ALA A 115 -7.89 10.12 4.52
CA ALA A 115 -8.31 8.77 4.18
C ALA A 115 -7.83 7.76 5.23
N THR A 116 -8.71 6.84 5.61
CA THR A 116 -8.33 5.66 6.40
C THR A 116 -8.05 4.44 5.55
N SER A 117 -8.35 4.47 4.26
CA SER A 117 -8.17 3.34 3.34
C SER A 117 -6.70 2.92 3.17
N ILE A 118 -5.76 3.85 3.38
CA ILE A 118 -4.34 3.55 3.55
C ILE A 118 -3.74 4.42 4.65
N GLN A 119 -3.11 3.76 5.62
CA GLN A 119 -2.43 4.40 6.74
C GLN A 119 -1.20 3.58 7.11
N ALA A 120 -0.13 4.24 7.52
CA ALA A 120 1.11 3.59 7.91
C ALA A 120 1.69 4.27 9.14
N TYR A 121 1.97 3.50 10.20
CA TYR A 121 2.49 4.02 11.45
C TYR A 121 3.61 3.14 12.01
N THR A 122 4.47 3.77 12.82
CA THR A 122 5.30 3.01 13.75
C THR A 122 4.41 2.46 14.88
N PRO A 123 4.78 1.34 15.53
CA PRO A 123 4.06 0.89 16.73
C PRO A 123 3.98 2.01 17.79
N ASN A 124 2.88 2.07 18.52
CA ASN A 124 2.61 3.10 19.55
C ASN A 124 2.65 4.54 19.01
N HIS A 125 2.27 4.75 17.76
CA HIS A 125 2.23 6.09 17.17
C HIS A 125 1.10 6.92 17.78
N ILE A 126 1.35 8.23 17.98
CA ILE A 126 0.44 9.16 18.67
C ILE A 126 -0.97 9.23 18.01
N ILE A 127 -1.07 9.06 16.69
CA ILE A 127 -2.38 9.13 16.00
C ILE A 127 -3.28 7.97 16.37
N PRO A 128 -2.91 6.68 16.20
CA PRO A 128 -3.73 5.57 16.68
C PRO A 128 -4.04 5.64 18.18
N GLN A 129 -3.08 6.06 19.01
CA GLN A 129 -3.29 6.21 20.45
C GLN A 129 -4.38 7.23 20.77
N LYS A 130 -4.32 8.43 20.18
CA LYS A 130 -5.34 9.48 20.36
C LYS A 130 -6.69 9.07 19.79
N ALA A 131 -6.73 8.33 18.67
CA ALA A 131 -7.97 7.80 18.13
C ALA A 131 -8.62 6.80 19.09
N MET A 132 -7.85 5.87 19.65
CA MET A 132 -8.34 4.89 20.63
C MET A 132 -8.77 5.56 21.94
N GLU A 133 -8.03 6.54 22.43
CA GLU A 133 -8.39 7.35 23.60
C GLU A 133 -9.74 8.05 23.37
N TRP A 134 -9.91 8.70 22.22
CA TRP A 134 -11.16 9.35 21.87
C TRP A 134 -12.34 8.35 21.85
N ILE A 135 -12.15 7.17 21.23
CA ILE A 135 -13.14 6.09 21.18
C ILE A 135 -13.56 5.65 22.57
N LEU A 136 -12.62 5.46 23.47
CA LEU A 136 -12.91 5.03 24.84
C LEU A 136 -13.73 6.07 25.62
N ASN A 137 -13.48 7.36 25.41
CA ASN A 137 -14.09 8.45 26.15
C ASN A 137 -15.41 8.98 25.56
N ASN A 138 -15.81 8.56 24.35
CA ASN A 138 -17.00 9.10 23.69
C ASN A 138 -18.04 8.01 23.38
N ASP A 139 -19.29 8.42 23.14
CA ASP A 139 -20.33 7.54 22.62
C ASP A 139 -20.12 7.39 21.09
N ILE A 140 -19.90 6.15 20.65
CA ILE A 140 -19.63 5.83 19.24
C ILE A 140 -20.78 5.08 18.57
N ARG A 141 -21.96 5.02 19.20
CA ARG A 141 -23.16 4.42 18.61
C ARG A 141 -23.77 5.37 17.59
N SER A 142 -23.51 5.11 16.29
CA SER A 142 -23.90 5.98 15.19
C SER A 142 -25.39 6.28 15.16
N GLU A 143 -26.24 5.28 15.44
CA GLU A 143 -27.68 5.40 15.52
C GLU A 143 -28.15 6.31 16.65
N LYS A 144 -27.41 6.35 17.78
CA LYS A 144 -27.76 7.17 18.95
C LYS A 144 -27.28 8.60 18.79
N VAL A 145 -26.07 8.81 18.31
CA VAL A 145 -25.51 10.16 18.15
C VAL A 145 -25.86 10.78 16.79
N ARG A 146 -26.50 10.03 15.89
CA ARG A 146 -26.94 10.44 14.55
C ARG A 146 -25.78 10.96 13.68
N VAL A 147 -24.64 10.33 13.81
CA VAL A 147 -23.42 10.62 13.03
C VAL A 147 -22.98 9.31 12.36
N PRO A 148 -22.70 9.30 11.06
CA PRO A 148 -22.30 8.09 10.37
C PRO A 148 -20.97 7.54 10.88
N SER A 149 -20.79 6.21 10.81
CA SER A 149 -19.59 5.52 11.34
C SER A 149 -18.27 6.08 10.79
N TRP A 150 -18.22 6.40 9.49
CA TRP A 150 -16.99 6.94 8.87
C TRP A 150 -16.55 8.26 9.51
N GLU A 151 -17.51 9.05 9.99
CA GLU A 151 -17.22 10.31 10.68
C GLU A 151 -16.84 10.09 12.14
N LEU A 152 -17.49 9.11 12.82
CA LEU A 152 -17.25 8.82 14.22
C LEU A 152 -15.91 8.12 14.46
N VAL A 153 -15.61 7.04 13.73
CA VAL A 153 -14.51 6.13 14.04
C VAL A 153 -13.52 5.91 12.89
N GLY A 154 -13.85 6.38 11.69
CA GLY A 154 -13.07 6.26 10.46
C GLY A 154 -12.37 7.56 10.04
N PRO A 155 -12.48 7.96 8.75
CA PRO A 155 -11.86 9.15 8.18
C PRO A 155 -12.10 10.44 8.97
N GLY A 156 -13.31 10.63 9.48
CA GLY A 156 -13.64 11.79 10.30
C GLY A 156 -12.86 11.82 11.62
N LEU A 157 -12.70 10.67 12.29
CA LEU A 157 -11.87 10.59 13.50
C LEU A 157 -10.41 10.85 13.21
N LEU A 158 -9.84 10.25 12.13
CA LEU A 158 -8.47 10.54 11.70
C LEU A 158 -8.26 12.03 11.49
N SER A 159 -9.19 12.68 10.77
CA SER A 159 -9.09 14.11 10.49
C SER A 159 -9.14 14.95 11.77
N ARG A 160 -10.05 14.64 12.70
CA ARG A 160 -10.10 15.33 14.02
C ARG A 160 -8.79 15.19 14.78
N VAL A 161 -8.28 13.96 14.88
CA VAL A 161 -7.01 13.68 15.58
C VAL A 161 -5.87 14.44 14.92
N PHE A 162 -5.72 14.33 13.59
CA PHE A 162 -4.65 15.01 12.85
C PHE A 162 -4.70 16.53 13.01
N HIS A 163 -5.89 17.14 12.85
CA HIS A 163 -6.02 18.58 12.97
C HIS A 163 -5.80 19.10 14.38
N SER A 164 -6.02 18.27 15.42
CA SER A 164 -5.75 18.61 16.82
C SER A 164 -4.29 18.48 17.25
N LEU A 165 -3.42 17.89 16.41
CA LEU A 165 -2.00 17.76 16.74
C LEU A 165 -1.32 19.13 16.74
N GLU A 166 -0.55 19.41 17.79
CA GLU A 166 0.33 20.59 17.88
C GLU A 166 1.46 20.47 16.85
N ASP A 167 2.12 19.32 16.84
CA ASP A 167 3.16 19.00 15.84
C ASP A 167 2.63 18.04 14.77
N LYS A 168 2.32 18.57 13.59
CA LYS A 168 1.90 17.78 12.44
C LYS A 168 3.06 17.11 11.71
N SER A 169 4.30 17.51 12.06
CA SER A 169 5.47 16.91 11.45
C SER A 169 5.72 15.47 11.85
N VAL A 170 4.99 14.91 12.82
CA VAL A 170 5.07 13.50 13.24
C VAL A 170 4.56 12.53 12.18
N VAL A 171 3.82 13.02 11.18
CA VAL A 171 3.23 12.22 10.11
C VAL A 171 3.41 12.90 8.76
N GLN A 172 3.58 12.13 7.68
CA GLN A 172 3.54 12.61 6.30
C GLN A 172 2.12 12.46 5.75
N VAL A 173 1.58 13.49 5.14
CA VAL A 173 0.31 13.41 4.41
C VAL A 173 0.61 13.42 2.92
N PHE A 174 0.22 12.34 2.23
CA PHE A 174 0.38 12.25 0.78
C PHE A 174 -0.83 12.80 0.04
N PRO A 175 -0.65 13.32 -1.18
CA PRO A 175 -1.74 13.65 -2.05
C PRO A 175 -2.62 12.43 -2.35
N SER A 176 -3.93 12.62 -2.44
CA SER A 176 -4.88 11.52 -2.67
C SER A 176 -4.61 10.74 -3.95
N TYR A 177 -4.09 11.38 -5.00
CA TYR A 177 -3.83 10.70 -6.27
C TYR A 177 -2.79 9.58 -6.18
N TYR A 178 -2.01 9.48 -5.10
CA TYR A 178 -1.09 8.36 -4.87
C TYR A 178 -1.86 7.05 -4.67
N PHE A 179 -3.02 7.10 -4.01
CA PHE A 179 -3.73 5.91 -3.55
C PHE A 179 -5.23 5.90 -3.89
N LEU A 180 -5.85 7.08 -4.04
CA LEU A 180 -7.29 7.27 -4.30
C LEU A 180 -7.51 8.27 -5.47
N PRO A 181 -6.95 8.00 -6.67
CA PRO A 181 -7.02 8.95 -7.77
C PRO A 181 -8.46 9.20 -8.27
N ASP A 182 -9.35 8.22 -8.07
CA ASP A 182 -10.75 8.26 -8.48
C ASP A 182 -11.66 8.20 -7.25
N HIS A 183 -12.33 9.30 -6.95
CA HIS A 183 -13.28 9.37 -5.84
C HIS A 183 -14.64 8.77 -6.22
N HIS A 184 -15.37 8.22 -5.23
CA HIS A 184 -16.69 7.60 -5.47
C HIS A 184 -17.72 8.55 -6.07
N THR A 185 -17.58 9.86 -5.90
CA THR A 185 -18.45 10.89 -6.51
C THR A 185 -18.17 11.11 -8.00
N GLY A 186 -17.21 10.43 -8.59
CA GLY A 186 -16.77 10.62 -9.98
C GLY A 186 -15.71 11.69 -10.17
N ILE A 187 -15.34 12.43 -9.12
CA ILE A 187 -14.25 13.40 -9.19
C ILE A 187 -12.92 12.64 -9.28
N LYS A 188 -12.09 13.04 -10.23
CA LYS A 188 -10.76 12.48 -10.47
C LYS A 188 -9.71 13.51 -10.14
N TYR A 189 -8.74 13.13 -9.32
CA TYR A 189 -7.58 13.95 -9.07
C TYR A 189 -6.33 13.24 -9.58
N ARG A 190 -5.66 13.89 -10.54
CA ARG A 190 -4.45 13.39 -11.19
C ARG A 190 -3.31 14.35 -10.92
N GLY A 191 -2.30 13.88 -10.20
CA GLY A 191 -1.04 14.60 -10.01
C GLY A 191 -0.01 14.19 -11.07
N HIS A 192 1.21 14.70 -10.90
CA HIS A 192 2.35 14.38 -11.77
C HIS A 192 3.20 13.22 -11.22
N GLY A 193 2.83 12.66 -10.06
CA GLY A 193 3.55 11.59 -9.39
C GLY A 193 3.01 10.20 -9.73
N LYS A 194 3.60 9.23 -9.07
CA LYS A 194 3.27 7.81 -9.18
C LYS A 194 1.91 7.53 -8.51
N VAL A 195 1.09 6.72 -9.15
CA VAL A 195 -0.13 6.17 -8.56
C VAL A 195 0.20 4.75 -8.08
N TYR A 196 0.12 4.52 -6.78
CA TYR A 196 0.44 3.20 -6.19
C TYR A 196 -0.76 2.27 -6.18
N MET A 197 -1.94 2.83 -5.92
CA MET A 197 -3.17 2.05 -5.75
C MET A 197 -4.38 2.81 -6.29
N THR A 198 -5.48 2.07 -6.50
CA THR A 198 -6.82 2.61 -6.68
C THR A 198 -7.74 2.08 -5.60
N HIS A 199 -8.80 2.80 -5.30
CA HIS A 199 -9.83 2.39 -4.35
C HIS A 199 -11.14 2.13 -5.09
N GLU A 200 -11.71 0.93 -4.90
CA GLU A 200 -12.91 0.50 -5.63
C GLU A 200 -14.21 0.91 -4.94
N TRP A 201 -14.12 1.45 -3.71
CA TRP A 201 -15.27 1.95 -2.95
C TRP A 201 -16.36 0.90 -2.72
N GLY A 202 -15.96 -0.34 -2.46
CA GLY A 202 -16.82 -1.51 -2.40
C GLY A 202 -18.00 -1.38 -1.44
N SER A 203 -17.79 -0.81 -0.25
CA SER A 203 -18.86 -0.56 0.71
C SER A 203 -19.82 0.55 0.26
N THR A 204 -19.29 1.63 -0.33
CA THR A 204 -20.06 2.79 -0.80
C THR A 204 -20.89 2.47 -2.04
N ARG A 205 -20.31 1.70 -2.97
CA ARG A 205 -20.96 1.30 -4.24
C ARG A 205 -21.74 -0.01 -4.13
N ASN A 206 -21.57 -0.76 -3.03
CA ASN A 206 -22.12 -2.10 -2.83
C ASN A 206 -21.77 -3.08 -3.97
N ASN A 207 -20.51 -3.07 -4.44
CA ASN A 207 -20.04 -3.77 -5.64
C ASN A 207 -18.95 -4.82 -5.37
N TYR A 208 -18.86 -5.40 -4.18
CA TYR A 208 -17.82 -6.40 -3.85
C TYR A 208 -17.82 -7.62 -4.78
N ASN A 209 -18.98 -8.04 -5.30
CA ASN A 209 -19.06 -9.12 -6.29
C ASN A 209 -18.39 -8.72 -7.61
N GLU A 210 -18.54 -7.48 -8.03
CA GLU A 210 -17.95 -6.95 -9.26
C GLU A 210 -16.41 -6.83 -9.10
N ILE A 211 -15.93 -6.41 -7.94
CA ILE A 211 -14.49 -6.33 -7.63
C ILE A 211 -13.84 -7.72 -7.80
N ASN A 212 -14.52 -8.80 -7.44
CA ASN A 212 -13.98 -10.16 -7.57
C ASN A 212 -13.91 -10.67 -9.01
N VAL A 213 -14.70 -10.12 -9.93
CA VAL A 213 -14.66 -10.50 -11.36
C VAL A 213 -13.89 -9.48 -12.20
N MET A 214 -13.49 -8.34 -11.61
CA MET A 214 -12.62 -7.38 -12.29
C MET A 214 -11.32 -8.06 -12.70
N LYS A 215 -10.98 -7.96 -13.97
CA LYS A 215 -9.59 -8.19 -14.40
C LYS A 215 -8.78 -7.05 -13.82
N ILE A 216 -8.08 -7.32 -12.73
CA ILE A 216 -7.04 -6.43 -12.25
C ILE A 216 -6.07 -6.27 -13.43
N PRO A 217 -5.85 -5.07 -13.94
CA PRO A 217 -4.91 -4.90 -15.03
C PRO A 217 -3.58 -5.49 -14.59
N HIS A 218 -3.19 -6.61 -15.18
CA HIS A 218 -1.80 -7.05 -15.14
C HIS A 218 -1.05 -5.88 -15.75
N HIS A 219 -0.32 -5.17 -14.95
CA HIS A 219 0.35 -3.94 -15.25
C HIS A 219 0.65 -3.71 -16.73
N HIS A 220 -0.02 -2.76 -17.33
CA HIS A 220 0.71 -1.81 -18.14
C HIS A 220 1.46 -0.91 -17.15
N THR A 221 2.66 -1.32 -16.78
CA THR A 221 3.67 -0.40 -16.29
C THR A 221 3.62 0.76 -17.28
N PRO A 222 3.37 2.03 -16.86
CA PRO A 222 3.57 3.13 -17.79
C PRO A 222 4.96 2.91 -18.38
N PRO A 223 5.19 3.18 -19.68
CA PRO A 223 6.48 2.91 -20.30
C PRO A 223 7.53 3.57 -19.42
N GLN A 224 8.21 2.75 -18.63
CA GLN A 224 9.30 3.21 -17.79
C GLN A 224 10.31 3.73 -18.78
N LYS A 225 10.77 4.97 -18.60
CA LYS A 225 11.83 5.51 -19.44
C LYS A 225 12.95 4.50 -19.46
N SER A 226 13.30 4.01 -20.64
CA SER A 226 14.44 3.10 -20.78
C SER A 226 15.72 3.91 -20.66
N ILE A 227 16.66 3.40 -19.89
CA ILE A 227 18.01 3.94 -19.79
C ILE A 227 18.96 2.90 -20.38
N ASP A 228 19.68 3.29 -21.42
CA ASP A 228 20.73 2.47 -22.02
C ASP A 228 22.06 2.81 -21.37
N ILE A 229 22.71 1.82 -20.76
CA ILE A 229 24.00 1.99 -20.09
C ILE A 229 25.00 1.00 -20.71
N THR A 230 26.07 1.55 -21.27
CA THR A 230 27.22 0.75 -21.74
C THR A 230 28.24 0.65 -20.62
N ILE A 231 28.56 -0.55 -20.19
CA ILE A 231 29.53 -0.80 -19.13
C ILE A 231 30.85 -1.23 -19.76
N PRO A 232 31.95 -0.51 -19.53
CA PRO A 232 33.29 -0.92 -20.00
C PRO A 232 33.71 -2.25 -19.36
N ASP A 233 34.61 -2.96 -20.04
CA ASP A 233 35.12 -4.27 -19.59
C ASP A 233 36.15 -4.13 -18.43
N ASP A 234 35.76 -3.47 -17.37
CA ASP A 234 36.54 -3.28 -16.14
C ASP A 234 35.76 -3.81 -14.94
N ASN A 235 36.27 -4.83 -14.26
CA ASN A 235 35.62 -5.49 -13.13
C ASN A 235 35.33 -4.54 -11.96
N LYS A 236 36.16 -3.53 -11.73
CA LYS A 236 35.97 -2.54 -10.66
C LYS A 236 34.83 -1.63 -11.02
N LEU A 237 34.82 -1.11 -12.25
CA LEU A 237 33.80 -0.22 -12.76
C LEU A 237 32.45 -0.91 -12.88
N ILE A 238 32.41 -2.17 -13.33
CA ILE A 238 31.20 -3.01 -13.34
C ILE A 238 30.59 -3.05 -11.94
N LYS A 239 31.39 -3.31 -10.90
CA LYS A 239 30.89 -3.39 -9.52
C LYS A 239 30.35 -2.04 -9.00
N GLU A 240 31.01 -0.94 -9.33
CA GLU A 240 30.58 0.41 -8.95
C GLU A 240 29.27 0.80 -9.66
N VAL A 241 29.17 0.57 -10.96
CA VAL A 241 27.96 0.82 -11.77
C VAL A 241 26.80 -0.03 -11.25
N MET A 242 27.00 -1.32 -11.01
CA MET A 242 25.98 -2.22 -10.49
C MET A 242 25.49 -1.80 -9.08
N THR A 243 26.36 -1.23 -8.26
CA THR A 243 25.96 -0.69 -6.96
C THR A 243 25.08 0.56 -7.12
N GLY A 244 25.43 1.46 -8.02
CA GLY A 244 24.62 2.65 -8.34
C GLY A 244 23.25 2.30 -8.93
N LEU A 245 23.20 1.29 -9.81
CA LEU A 245 21.99 0.86 -10.49
C LEU A 245 20.93 0.28 -9.53
N LYS A 246 21.33 -0.30 -8.41
CA LYS A 246 20.38 -0.79 -7.39
C LYS A 246 19.44 0.30 -6.86
N HIS A 247 19.88 1.55 -6.86
CA HIS A 247 19.05 2.68 -6.45
C HIS A 247 18.05 3.14 -7.52
N LEU A 248 18.27 2.74 -8.78
CA LEU A 248 17.40 3.05 -9.94
C LEU A 248 16.46 1.89 -10.28
N ASP A 249 16.71 0.70 -9.71
CA ASP A 249 15.91 -0.48 -9.98
C ASP A 249 14.45 -0.26 -9.51
N GLY A 250 13.52 -0.59 -10.39
CA GLY A 250 12.08 -0.34 -10.18
C GLY A 250 11.58 1.03 -10.67
N HIS A 251 12.46 1.99 -10.95
CA HIS A 251 12.10 3.31 -11.47
C HIS A 251 12.25 3.44 -12.99
N PHE A 252 13.10 2.60 -13.59
CA PHE A 252 13.42 2.62 -15.02
C PHE A 252 13.57 1.21 -15.56
N ASN A 253 13.32 1.04 -16.87
CA ASN A 253 13.84 -0.12 -17.60
C ASN A 253 15.29 0.15 -17.94
N ILE A 254 16.20 -0.63 -17.40
CA ILE A 254 17.64 -0.43 -17.58
C ILE A 254 18.15 -1.47 -18.57
N ASN A 255 18.62 -1.00 -19.72
CA ASN A 255 19.26 -1.85 -20.72
C ASN A 255 20.79 -1.75 -20.53
N LEU A 256 21.41 -2.86 -20.17
CA LEU A 256 22.87 -2.92 -19.98
C LEU A 256 23.52 -3.54 -21.19
N LYS A 257 24.49 -2.83 -21.79
CA LYS A 257 25.41 -3.36 -22.78
C LYS A 257 26.76 -3.60 -22.12
N CYS A 258 27.19 -4.84 -22.09
CA CYS A 258 28.48 -5.25 -21.53
C CYS A 258 29.05 -6.41 -22.30
N GLU A 259 30.36 -6.41 -22.57
CA GLU A 259 31.04 -7.51 -23.24
C GLU A 259 31.23 -8.74 -22.37
N LYS A 260 31.23 -8.53 -21.01
CA LYS A 260 31.29 -9.61 -20.03
C LYS A 260 29.93 -10.05 -19.55
N ASP A 261 29.81 -11.32 -19.23
CA ASP A 261 28.66 -11.85 -18.53
C ASP A 261 28.56 -11.27 -17.09
N ILE A 262 27.57 -10.41 -16.89
CA ILE A 262 27.28 -9.78 -15.60
C ILE A 262 26.06 -10.38 -14.88
N THR A 263 25.55 -11.50 -15.39
CA THR A 263 24.33 -12.17 -14.86
C THR A 263 24.38 -12.40 -13.35
N LYS A 264 25.58 -12.71 -12.81
CA LYS A 264 25.76 -12.88 -11.35
C LYS A 264 25.45 -11.62 -10.52
N TYR A 265 25.58 -10.43 -11.10
CA TYR A 265 25.28 -9.15 -10.44
C TYR A 265 23.82 -8.76 -10.60
N LEU A 266 23.10 -9.32 -11.60
CA LEU A 266 21.71 -8.99 -11.91
C LEU A 266 20.70 -9.78 -11.07
N LYS A 267 21.11 -10.86 -10.40
CA LYS A 267 20.21 -11.74 -9.63
C LYS A 267 19.35 -11.05 -8.56
N SER A 268 19.72 -9.84 -8.14
CA SER A 268 19.00 -9.05 -7.14
C SER A 268 18.22 -7.87 -7.73
N MET A 269 18.18 -7.71 -9.05
CA MET A 269 17.58 -6.56 -9.74
C MET A 269 16.35 -6.99 -10.55
N ARG A 270 15.25 -6.22 -10.45
CA ARG A 270 13.94 -6.61 -11.00
C ARG A 270 13.70 -6.19 -12.46
N ASN A 271 14.30 -5.10 -12.92
CA ASN A 271 13.98 -4.46 -14.21
C ASN A 271 15.21 -4.22 -15.08
N VAL A 272 16.17 -5.12 -15.05
CA VAL A 272 17.40 -4.99 -15.82
C VAL A 272 17.46 -6.05 -16.91
N ARG A 273 17.72 -5.60 -18.14
CA ARG A 273 17.98 -6.47 -19.31
C ARG A 273 19.45 -6.37 -19.69
N GLN A 274 20.06 -7.50 -19.96
CA GLN A 274 21.44 -7.57 -20.50
C GLN A 274 21.39 -7.92 -21.98
N SER A 275 22.12 -7.17 -22.82
CA SER A 275 22.49 -7.59 -24.18
C SER A 275 23.98 -7.85 -24.22
N LEU A 276 24.36 -9.05 -24.61
CA LEU A 276 25.76 -9.39 -24.89
C LEU A 276 26.10 -8.96 -26.33
N ASN A 277 27.12 -8.12 -26.51
CA ASN A 277 27.66 -7.82 -27.81
C ASN A 277 28.44 -9.06 -28.28
N THR A 278 27.81 -9.94 -29.04
CA THR A 278 28.55 -10.91 -29.83
C THR A 278 28.81 -10.31 -31.22
N GLU A 279 30.05 -9.97 -31.51
CA GLU A 279 30.46 -9.65 -32.87
C GLU A 279 30.34 -10.91 -33.74
N SER A 280 29.17 -11.11 -34.34
CA SER A 280 28.95 -11.99 -35.47
C SER A 280 27.81 -11.43 -36.30
N PRO A 281 28.00 -11.23 -37.65
CA PRO A 281 27.00 -10.56 -38.48
C PRO A 281 25.70 -11.34 -38.72
N ASP A 282 25.56 -12.56 -38.19
CA ASP A 282 24.44 -13.47 -38.49
C ASP A 282 23.62 -13.91 -37.27
N ASN A 283 23.71 -13.27 -36.11
CA ASN A 283 22.87 -13.63 -34.97
C ASN A 283 21.92 -12.49 -34.57
N VAL A 284 20.68 -12.68 -34.96
CA VAL A 284 19.51 -11.96 -34.46
C VAL A 284 19.47 -12.02 -32.93
N ASP A 285 19.32 -10.87 -32.34
CA ASP A 285 19.19 -10.57 -30.91
C ASP A 285 18.62 -11.71 -30.04
N LYS A 286 19.47 -12.35 -29.25
CA LYS A 286 19.01 -13.17 -28.12
C LYS A 286 18.90 -12.28 -26.87
N TYR A 287 17.69 -11.85 -26.59
CA TYR A 287 17.37 -11.23 -25.31
C TYR A 287 17.01 -12.33 -24.31
N GLU A 288 17.82 -12.54 -23.26
CA GLU A 288 17.37 -13.32 -22.11
C GLU A 288 16.61 -12.40 -21.15
N ILE A 289 15.32 -12.65 -21.02
CA ILE A 289 14.48 -12.07 -19.98
C ILE A 289 14.68 -12.95 -18.74
N LEU A 290 15.33 -12.42 -17.71
CA LEU A 290 15.33 -13.08 -16.39
C LEU A 290 13.96 -12.85 -15.75
N ASP A 291 13.00 -13.68 -16.15
CA ASP A 291 11.68 -13.73 -15.52
C ASP A 291 11.80 -14.60 -14.26
N ASN A 292 11.70 -13.98 -13.08
CA ASN A 292 11.73 -14.69 -11.79
C ASN A 292 10.39 -15.36 -11.43
N ASN A 293 9.49 -15.57 -12.41
CA ASN A 293 8.29 -16.38 -12.25
C ASN A 293 8.61 -17.86 -12.55
N ARG A 294 9.43 -18.51 -11.74
CA ARG A 294 9.38 -19.98 -11.66
C ARG A 294 8.34 -20.34 -10.60
N GLU A 295 7.22 -20.82 -11.09
CA GLU A 295 6.31 -21.65 -10.31
C GLU A 295 7.12 -22.80 -9.72
N VAL A 296 7.00 -22.97 -8.41
CA VAL A 296 7.48 -24.17 -7.71
C VAL A 296 6.32 -25.16 -7.83
N GLU A 297 6.55 -26.27 -8.56
CA GLU A 297 5.73 -27.47 -8.49
C GLU A 297 5.68 -28.04 -7.06
#